data_df2a64e0243e8bd44496b81ecc686a57
#
_entry.id   df2a64e0243e8bd44496b81ecc686a57
#
_cell.length_a   1.000
_cell.length_b   1.000
_cell.length_c   1.000
_cell.angle_alpha   90.00
_cell.angle_beta   90.00
_cell.angle_gamma   90.00
#
_symmetry.space_group_name_H-M   'P 1'
#
loop_
_entity.id
_entity.type
_entity.pdbx_description
1 polymer ?
#
loop_
_entity_poly.entity_id
_entity_poly.type
_entity_poly.pdbx_seq_one_letter_code
_entity_poly.pdbx_strand_id
1 'polypeptide(L)'
;MKKFLLALLLISSVGFPLADAHPFTVTTDPVQSSNVLPGITQIVVHYSETLEADFSELKVFDSNGNQIDNKDTSYFEGEDSLVVTTHPLEEGVYTVTSKVLTKA
;
A
#
# COMPACT_ATOMS: atom_id res chain seq x y z
N MET A 1 0.59 22.69 17.10
CA MET A 1 0.87 21.66 16.12
C MET A 1 -0.40 20.89 15.82
N LYS A 2 -0.80 20.90 14.56
CA LYS A 2 -2.03 20.20 14.20
C LYS A 2 -1.74 18.77 13.84
N LYS A 3 -2.46 17.86 14.47
CA LYS A 3 -2.52 16.48 13.99
C LYS A 3 -3.65 16.41 12.98
N PHE A 4 -3.48 15.62 11.96
CA PHE A 4 -4.55 15.36 11.04
C PHE A 4 -4.79 13.87 10.96
N LEU A 5 -5.99 13.51 10.56
CA LEU A 5 -6.37 12.12 10.37
C LEU A 5 -5.97 11.72 8.95
N LEU A 6 -5.03 10.81 8.86
CA LEU A 6 -4.72 10.15 7.60
C LEU A 6 -5.41 8.80 7.64
N ALA A 7 -6.51 8.68 6.94
CA ALA A 7 -7.20 7.41 6.82
C ALA A 7 -6.69 6.70 5.58
N LEU A 8 -6.15 5.53 5.76
CA LEU A 8 -5.73 4.67 4.67
C LEU A 8 -6.74 3.54 4.57
N LEU A 9 -7.40 3.47 3.43
CA LEU A 9 -8.26 2.35 3.10
C LEU A 9 -7.47 1.46 2.17
N LEU A 10 -7.13 0.26 2.64
CA LEU A 10 -6.38 -0.70 1.85
C LEU A 10 -7.36 -1.66 1.20
N ILE A 11 -7.37 -1.66 -0.13
CA ILE A 11 -8.12 -2.62 -0.92
C ILE A 11 -7.09 -3.53 -1.59
N SER A 12 -7.17 -4.83 -1.28
CA SER A 12 -6.25 -5.80 -1.85
C SER A 12 -6.97 -6.70 -2.83
N SER A 13 -6.31 -6.98 -3.95
CA SER A 13 -6.79 -7.99 -4.88
C SER A 13 -5.64 -8.88 -5.28
N VAL A 14 -5.93 -10.15 -5.46
CA VAL A 14 -4.95 -11.11 -5.93
C VAL A 14 -5.11 -11.21 -7.44
N GLY A 15 -3.99 -11.19 -8.19
CA GLY A 15 -4.00 -11.18 -9.65
C GLY A 15 -4.58 -12.44 -10.27
N PHE A 16 -4.69 -13.53 -9.52
CA PHE A 16 -5.27 -14.77 -9.99
C PHE A 16 -6.36 -15.24 -9.05
N PRO A 17 -7.45 -15.79 -9.60
CA PRO A 17 -8.38 -16.53 -8.77
C PRO A 17 -7.66 -17.80 -8.31
N LEU A 18 -7.31 -17.87 -7.05
CA LEU A 18 -6.70 -19.06 -6.50
C LEU A 18 -7.79 -20.00 -6.08
N ALA A 19 -7.68 -21.25 -6.53
CA ALA A 19 -8.57 -22.29 -6.07
C ALA A 19 -8.40 -22.51 -4.57
N ASP A 20 -7.18 -22.31 -4.08
CA ASP A 20 -6.88 -22.38 -2.67
C ASP A 20 -6.48 -21.00 -2.20
N ALA A 21 -7.39 -20.33 -1.53
CA ALA A 21 -7.06 -19.07 -0.92
C ALA A 21 -6.14 -19.31 0.25
N HIS A 22 -4.88 -18.99 0.10
CA HIS A 22 -3.99 -18.93 1.25
C HIS A 22 -4.38 -17.69 2.04
N PRO A 23 -4.79 -17.83 3.31
CA PRO A 23 -4.98 -16.67 4.12
C PRO A 23 -3.63 -15.98 4.25
N PHE A 24 -3.57 -14.71 3.88
CA PHE A 24 -2.37 -13.94 4.17
C PHE A 24 -2.76 -12.64 4.84
N THR A 25 -1.90 -12.23 5.77
CA THR A 25 -2.09 -11.01 6.51
C THR A 25 -1.42 -9.88 5.77
N VAL A 26 -2.05 -8.72 5.87
CA VAL A 26 -1.51 -7.49 5.29
C VAL A 26 -1.45 -6.45 6.40
N THR A 27 -0.28 -5.86 6.58
CA THR A 27 -0.13 -4.71 7.47
C THR A 27 0.48 -3.57 6.68
N THR A 28 0.21 -2.35 7.11
CA THR A 28 0.65 -1.16 6.40
C THR A 28 1.45 -0.23 7.31
N ASP A 29 2.32 0.57 6.70
CA ASP A 29 3.02 1.66 7.35
C ASP A 29 2.94 2.88 6.42
N PRO A 30 2.23 3.94 6.78
CA PRO A 30 1.56 4.17 8.08
C PRO A 30 0.41 3.19 8.34
N VAL A 31 0.13 2.98 9.60
CA VAL A 31 -0.97 2.11 10.00
C VAL A 31 -2.28 2.69 9.52
N GLN A 32 -3.16 1.81 9.03
CA GLN A 32 -4.47 2.19 8.54
C GLN A 32 -5.26 2.95 9.61
N SER A 33 -5.94 4.02 9.20
CA SER A 33 -6.76 4.85 10.07
C SER A 33 -6.01 5.51 11.22
N SER A 34 -4.70 5.69 11.10
CA SER A 34 -3.91 6.33 12.13
C SER A 34 -3.88 7.85 11.96
N ASN A 35 -3.66 8.56 13.06
CA ASN A 35 -3.39 9.99 13.05
C ASN A 35 -1.90 10.18 12.92
N VAL A 36 -1.46 10.85 11.86
CA VAL A 36 -0.05 11.10 11.62
C VAL A 36 0.17 12.55 11.22
N LEU A 37 1.40 13.00 11.35
CA LEU A 37 1.77 14.34 10.89
C LEU A 37 1.89 14.34 9.36
N PRO A 38 1.64 15.50 8.71
CA PRO A 38 1.84 15.60 7.27
C PRO A 38 3.29 15.35 6.88
N GLY A 39 3.51 14.99 5.62
CA GLY A 39 4.85 14.84 5.07
C GLY A 39 5.24 13.40 4.78
N ILE A 40 4.32 12.47 4.88
CA ILE A 40 4.59 11.08 4.49
C ILE A 40 4.97 11.05 3.03
N THR A 41 6.03 10.29 2.71
CA THR A 41 6.56 10.19 1.35
C THR A 41 6.59 8.76 0.83
N GLN A 42 6.15 7.80 1.62
CA GLN A 42 6.09 6.41 1.15
C GLN A 42 5.03 5.63 1.91
N ILE A 43 4.53 4.62 1.23
CA ILE A 43 3.60 3.65 1.81
C ILE A 43 4.24 2.28 1.68
N VAL A 44 4.30 1.56 2.78
CA VAL A 44 4.85 0.20 2.81
C VAL A 44 3.73 -0.76 3.18
N VAL A 45 3.67 -1.87 2.47
CA VAL A 45 2.69 -2.92 2.74
C VAL A 45 3.44 -4.22 2.94
N HIS A 46 3.18 -4.86 4.07
CA HIS A 46 3.80 -6.14 4.43
C HIS A 46 2.79 -7.26 4.27
N TYR A 47 3.22 -8.32 3.65
CA TYR A 47 2.39 -9.50 3.36
C TYR A 47 2.98 -10.70 4.07
N SER A 48 2.17 -11.73 4.24
CA SER A 48 2.61 -12.99 4.85
C SER A 48 3.21 -13.98 3.85
N GLU A 49 3.24 -13.58 2.57
CA GLU A 49 3.73 -14.44 1.49
C GLU A 49 4.80 -13.71 0.70
N THR A 50 5.67 -14.48 0.07
CA THR A 50 6.66 -13.95 -0.85
C THR A 50 5.98 -13.53 -2.15
N LEU A 51 6.36 -12.39 -2.68
CA LEU A 51 5.70 -11.76 -3.82
C LEU A 51 6.58 -11.70 -5.05
N GLU A 52 5.93 -11.62 -6.21
CA GLU A 52 6.58 -11.30 -7.47
C GLU A 52 6.42 -9.81 -7.69
N ALA A 53 7.44 -9.01 -7.35
CA ALA A 53 7.32 -7.55 -7.42
C ALA A 53 7.04 -7.04 -8.83
N ASP A 54 7.59 -7.69 -9.85
CA ASP A 54 7.39 -7.28 -11.24
C ASP A 54 5.94 -7.39 -11.68
N PHE A 55 5.14 -8.18 -10.98
CA PHE A 55 3.73 -8.39 -11.28
C PHE A 55 2.84 -7.90 -10.15
N SER A 56 3.39 -7.10 -9.25
CA SER A 56 2.66 -6.58 -8.10
C SER A 56 2.72 -5.06 -8.12
N GLU A 57 1.68 -4.43 -7.61
CA GLU A 57 1.57 -2.98 -7.71
C GLU A 57 0.81 -2.40 -6.53
N LEU A 58 1.33 -1.31 -6.00
CA LEU A 58 0.63 -0.47 -5.05
C LEU A 58 0.25 0.83 -5.75
N LYS A 59 -0.97 1.30 -5.52
CA LYS A 59 -1.43 2.59 -6.01
C LYS A 59 -1.99 3.39 -4.85
N VAL A 60 -1.74 4.68 -4.87
CA VAL A 60 -2.26 5.59 -3.86
C VAL A 60 -3.12 6.63 -4.54
N PHE A 61 -4.33 6.81 -4.04
CA PHE A 61 -5.29 7.76 -4.58
C PHE A 61 -5.66 8.79 -3.51
N ASP A 62 -5.85 10.03 -3.92
CA ASP A 62 -6.37 11.05 -3.02
C ASP A 62 -7.90 10.96 -2.91
N SER A 63 -8.50 11.85 -2.13
CA SER A 63 -9.94 11.83 -1.91
C SER A 63 -10.75 12.17 -3.17
N ASN A 64 -10.12 12.73 -4.18
CA ASN A 64 -10.75 13.02 -5.46
C ASN A 64 -10.61 11.87 -6.47
N GLY A 65 -9.96 10.79 -6.07
CA GLY A 65 -9.74 9.64 -6.94
C GLY A 65 -8.55 9.79 -7.87
N ASN A 66 -7.70 10.77 -7.66
CA ASN A 66 -6.49 10.95 -8.47
C ASN A 66 -5.36 10.09 -7.93
N GLN A 67 -4.70 9.35 -8.82
CA GLN A 67 -3.53 8.57 -8.44
C GLN A 67 -2.36 9.53 -8.20
N ILE A 68 -1.76 9.45 -7.02
CA ILE A 68 -0.74 10.42 -6.60
C ILE A 68 0.59 9.77 -6.25
N ASP A 69 0.72 8.47 -6.42
CA ASP A 69 2.00 7.79 -6.21
C ASP A 69 2.93 7.97 -7.42
N ASN A 70 4.20 7.70 -7.21
CA ASN A 70 5.22 7.87 -8.24
C ASN A 70 5.36 6.67 -9.17
N LYS A 71 4.49 5.67 -9.05
CA LYS A 71 4.46 4.48 -9.91
C LYS A 71 5.79 3.72 -9.86
N ASP A 72 6.37 3.62 -8.67
CA ASP A 72 7.68 3.04 -8.45
C ASP A 72 7.65 1.85 -7.49
N THR A 73 6.56 1.12 -7.46
CA THR A 73 6.41 -0.04 -6.57
C THR A 73 7.62 -0.96 -6.68
N SER A 74 8.19 -1.32 -5.54
CA SER A 74 9.34 -2.21 -5.48
C SER A 74 9.34 -2.97 -4.15
N TYR A 75 10.28 -3.91 -4.00
CA TYR A 75 10.45 -4.59 -2.72
C TYR A 75 10.95 -3.62 -1.65
N PHE A 76 10.49 -3.84 -0.44
CA PHE A 76 10.96 -3.11 0.73
C PHE A 76 11.58 -4.10 1.73
N GLU A 77 12.89 -4.11 1.82
CA GLU A 77 13.67 -4.93 2.77
C GLU A 77 13.46 -6.43 2.68
N GLY A 78 12.73 -6.92 1.70
CA GLY A 78 12.47 -8.34 1.56
C GLY A 78 11.41 -8.58 0.51
N GLU A 79 11.24 -9.83 0.12
CA GLU A 79 10.33 -10.18 -0.97
C GLU A 79 8.88 -10.32 -0.51
N ASP A 80 8.61 -10.07 0.75
CA ASP A 80 7.26 -10.11 1.31
C ASP A 80 6.69 -8.72 1.58
N SER A 81 7.40 -7.66 1.20
CA SER A 81 6.96 -6.29 1.45
C SER A 81 7.17 -5.44 0.22
N LEU A 82 6.22 -4.55 -0.02
CA LEU A 82 6.30 -3.61 -1.13
C LEU A 82 6.28 -2.18 -0.61
N VAL A 83 6.93 -1.30 -1.35
CA VAL A 83 6.89 0.13 -1.08
C VAL A 83 6.55 0.88 -2.36
N VAL A 84 5.80 1.95 -2.21
CA VAL A 84 5.58 2.93 -3.26
C VAL A 84 5.82 4.31 -2.67
N THR A 85 6.43 5.20 -3.44
CA THR A 85 6.70 6.55 -2.95
C THR A 85 5.66 7.54 -3.48
N THR A 86 5.54 8.64 -2.76
CA THR A 86 4.65 9.75 -3.11
C THR A 86 5.38 11.06 -2.90
N HIS A 87 4.81 12.15 -3.40
CA HIS A 87 5.21 13.46 -2.89
C HIS A 87 4.77 13.56 -1.42
N PRO A 88 5.29 14.53 -0.65
CA PRO A 88 4.84 14.67 0.75
C PRO A 88 3.32 14.84 0.80
N LEU A 89 2.66 13.95 1.54
CA LEU A 89 1.21 13.95 1.60
C LEU A 89 0.71 15.03 2.55
N GLU A 90 -0.34 15.71 2.12
CA GLU A 90 -1.03 16.69 2.91
C GLU A 90 -2.15 16.05 3.71
N GLU A 91 -2.75 16.83 4.60
CA GLU A 91 -3.91 16.39 5.36
C GLU A 91 -5.01 15.89 4.40
N GLY A 92 -5.55 14.72 4.69
CA GLY A 92 -6.59 14.17 3.85
C GLY A 92 -6.79 12.68 4.06
N VAL A 93 -7.68 12.13 3.28
CA VAL A 93 -7.97 10.70 3.25
C VAL A 93 -7.44 10.13 1.95
N TYR A 94 -6.69 9.06 2.06
CA TYR A 94 -6.06 8.40 0.91
C TYR A 94 -6.47 6.95 0.84
N THR A 95 -6.58 6.44 -0.37
CA THR A 95 -6.88 5.02 -0.61
C THR A 95 -5.65 4.37 -1.21
N VAL A 96 -5.23 3.26 -0.63
CA VAL A 96 -4.14 2.45 -1.16
C VAL A 96 -4.74 1.16 -1.69
N THR A 97 -4.48 0.88 -2.96
CA THR A 97 -4.87 -0.39 -3.56
C THR A 97 -3.64 -1.26 -3.75
N SER A 98 -3.82 -2.54 -3.58
CA SER A 98 -2.76 -3.53 -3.69
C SER A 98 -3.21 -4.62 -4.64
N LYS A 99 -2.44 -4.82 -5.70
CA LYS A 99 -2.63 -5.93 -6.61
C LYS A 99 -1.34 -6.72 -6.59
N VAL A 100 -1.39 -7.95 -6.11
CA VAL A 100 -0.17 -8.72 -5.89
C VAL A 100 -0.26 -10.11 -6.51
N LEU A 101 0.89 -10.60 -6.89
CA LEU A 101 1.09 -11.98 -7.31
C LEU A 101 2.07 -12.61 -6.33
N THR A 102 1.66 -13.70 -5.71
CA THR A 102 2.55 -14.43 -4.80
C THR A 102 3.39 -15.43 -5.58
N LYS A 103 4.58 -15.70 -5.07
CA LYS A 103 5.38 -16.82 -5.54
C LYS A 103 4.74 -18.08 -5.00
N ALA A 104 4.29 -18.92 -5.87
CA ALA A 104 3.57 -20.12 -5.49
C ALA A 104 4.49 -21.19 -4.91
#